data_48654b7f9f29729413ceaf175d7cdfbb
#
_entry.id   48654b7f9f29729413ceaf175d7cdfbb
#
_cell.length_a   1.000
_cell.length_b   1.000
_cell.length_c   1.000
_cell.angle_alpha   90.00
_cell.angle_beta   90.00
_cell.angle_gamma   90.00
#
_symmetry.space_group_name_H-M   'P 1'
#
loop_
_entity.id
_entity.type
_entity.pdbx_description
1 polymer ?
#
loop_
_entity_poly.entity_id
_entity_poly.type
_entity_poly.pdbx_seq_one_letter_code
_entity_poly.pdbx_strand_id
1 'polypeptide(L)'
;MYAEFYGLKELPFALTPDPRFIYFTPSHTEVMANLHYGIESGKGLVVVTGEVGTGKTTILRWMMERLDRTVLVAYIFNPRLSVPEFYQHVSTLLDVQKWETKSELLLELGRALESRHSRGLRTVLIVDEAQGLSPHVLEEIRLLSNFESNTAKQLQIVLTGQPELREVLNNPDLRQLKQRIALRCVIKPLPNVEETDRYITSRLLVAGAERTDIFAPESVDFIFRCSDGIPRNINNLCDNALLAGYAAGDATIGRSIIEDVADTFDMLPRAQRMPSSEERAEPAQIFSSASRAELWNAGKNTGDTD
;
A
#
# COMPACT_ATOMS: atom_id res chain seq x y z
N MET A 1 -13.66 15.89 22.96
CA MET A 1 -14.99 15.26 23.12
C MET A 1 -14.85 13.78 23.51
N TYR A 2 -14.83 12.79 22.56
CA TYR A 2 -14.76 11.38 22.97
C TYR A 2 -13.42 11.00 23.62
N ALA A 3 -12.32 11.61 23.23
CA ALA A 3 -11.01 11.33 23.83
C ALA A 3 -11.03 11.56 25.36
N GLU A 4 -11.56 12.68 25.80
CA GLU A 4 -11.68 13.03 27.21
C GLU A 4 -12.60 12.06 27.96
N PHE A 5 -13.71 11.64 27.33
CA PHE A 5 -14.66 10.68 27.90
C PHE A 5 -14.00 9.32 28.17
N TYR A 6 -13.13 8.85 27.28
CA TYR A 6 -12.40 7.59 27.43
C TYR A 6 -11.05 7.75 28.15
N GLY A 7 -10.73 8.93 28.71
CA GLY A 7 -9.46 9.17 29.40
C GLY A 7 -8.24 9.20 28.48
N LEU A 8 -8.42 9.63 27.22
CA LEU A 8 -7.38 9.73 26.22
C LEU A 8 -6.85 11.17 26.14
N LYS A 9 -5.55 11.33 25.90
CA LYS A 9 -4.89 12.63 25.70
C LYS A 9 -4.95 13.10 24.25
N GLU A 10 -5.04 12.18 23.30
CA GLU A 10 -5.15 12.45 21.86
C GLU A 10 -5.97 11.35 21.17
N LEU A 11 -6.27 11.55 19.88
CA LEU A 11 -7.07 10.59 19.11
C LEU A 11 -6.22 9.35 18.75
N PRO A 12 -6.58 8.15 19.23
CA PRO A 12 -5.76 6.95 19.04
C PRO A 12 -5.79 6.42 17.62
N PHE A 13 -6.86 6.64 16.87
CA PHE A 13 -7.10 6.02 15.57
C PHE A 13 -7.14 7.01 14.41
N ALA A 14 -6.48 8.17 14.56
CA ALA A 14 -6.33 9.14 13.47
C ALA A 14 -5.73 8.49 12.21
N LEU A 15 -6.28 8.84 11.03
CA LEU A 15 -5.86 8.30 9.74
C LEU A 15 -4.56 8.92 9.21
N THR A 16 -4.13 10.05 9.78
CA THR A 16 -2.88 10.69 9.43
C THR A 16 -1.72 9.80 9.87
N PRO A 17 -0.74 9.52 8.97
CA PRO A 17 0.42 8.72 9.32
C PRO A 17 1.29 9.42 10.37
N ASP A 18 1.18 9.00 11.63
CA ASP A 18 2.02 9.45 12.73
C ASP A 18 2.95 8.30 13.15
N PRO A 19 4.29 8.45 12.99
CA PRO A 19 5.26 7.42 13.34
C PRO A 19 5.22 6.98 14.81
N ARG A 20 4.69 7.78 15.74
CA ARG A 20 4.55 7.42 17.15
C ARG A 20 3.58 6.26 17.37
N PHE A 21 2.56 6.16 16.50
CA PHE A 21 1.54 5.12 16.54
C PHE A 21 1.88 3.88 15.70
N ILE A 22 3.13 3.75 15.25
CA ILE A 22 3.52 2.57 14.48
C ILE A 22 3.54 1.33 15.37
N TYR A 23 2.87 0.28 14.92
CA TYR A 23 2.88 -1.02 15.55
C TYR A 23 3.66 -2.01 14.66
N PHE A 24 4.75 -2.53 15.17
CA PHE A 24 5.62 -3.43 14.41
C PHE A 24 5.13 -4.88 14.50
N THR A 25 4.52 -5.37 13.44
CA THR A 25 4.31 -6.80 13.24
C THR A 25 5.60 -7.48 12.78
N PRO A 26 5.67 -8.83 12.83
CA PRO A 26 6.82 -9.55 12.25
C PRO A 26 7.08 -9.18 10.79
N SER A 27 6.02 -8.96 9.96
CA SER A 27 6.19 -8.55 8.57
C SER A 27 6.76 -7.13 8.43
N HIS A 28 6.40 -6.22 9.33
CA HIS A 28 6.98 -4.88 9.38
C HIS A 28 8.45 -4.92 9.74
N THR A 29 8.81 -5.72 10.74
CA THR A 29 10.22 -5.90 11.17
C THR A 29 11.07 -6.49 10.05
N GLU A 30 10.56 -7.49 9.34
CA GLU A 30 11.23 -8.10 8.18
C GLU A 30 11.45 -7.08 7.06
N VAL A 31 10.43 -6.31 6.71
CA VAL A 31 10.51 -5.26 5.67
C VAL A 31 11.54 -4.20 6.07
N MET A 32 11.53 -3.76 7.33
CA MET A 32 12.50 -2.79 7.85
C MET A 32 13.93 -3.30 7.76
N ALA A 33 14.17 -4.55 8.19
CA ALA A 33 15.49 -5.18 8.11
C ALA A 33 15.96 -5.28 6.64
N ASN A 34 15.09 -5.68 5.73
CA ASN A 34 15.40 -5.80 4.31
C ASN A 34 15.66 -4.44 3.64
N LEU A 35 14.88 -3.40 3.98
CA LEU A 35 15.10 -2.04 3.49
C LEU A 35 16.44 -1.49 4.00
N HIS A 36 16.70 -1.60 5.30
CA HIS A 36 17.96 -1.17 5.89
C HIS A 36 19.14 -1.90 5.25
N TYR A 37 19.07 -3.23 5.16
CA TYR A 37 20.09 -4.03 4.49
C TYR A 37 20.26 -3.64 3.02
N GLY A 38 19.18 -3.44 2.29
CA GLY A 38 19.22 -3.05 0.87
C GLY A 38 19.93 -1.72 0.65
N ILE A 39 19.66 -0.74 1.52
CA ILE A 39 20.27 0.60 1.47
C ILE A 39 21.75 0.52 1.90
N GLU A 40 22.05 -0.13 3.03
CA GLU A 40 23.39 -0.22 3.58
C GLU A 40 24.33 -1.05 2.70
N SER A 41 23.86 -2.17 2.15
CA SER A 41 24.65 -3.09 1.32
C SER A 41 24.66 -2.75 -0.16
N GLY A 42 24.03 -1.65 -0.57
CA GLY A 42 24.05 -1.21 -1.97
C GLY A 42 23.39 -2.21 -2.93
N LYS A 43 22.23 -2.78 -2.58
CA LYS A 43 21.57 -3.83 -3.39
C LYS A 43 20.95 -3.32 -4.68
N GLY A 44 20.81 -2.02 -4.86
CA GLY A 44 20.25 -1.40 -6.06
C GLY A 44 18.73 -1.25 -5.98
N LEU A 45 17.95 -2.23 -6.42
CA LEU A 45 16.48 -2.11 -6.50
C LEU A 45 15.78 -3.01 -5.49
N VAL A 46 14.96 -2.40 -4.63
CA VAL A 46 14.10 -3.06 -3.64
C VAL A 46 12.64 -2.77 -3.95
N VAL A 47 11.79 -3.78 -3.84
CA VAL A 47 10.33 -3.64 -4.03
C VAL A 47 9.60 -4.03 -2.76
N VAL A 48 8.74 -3.15 -2.27
CA VAL A 48 7.86 -3.38 -1.12
C VAL A 48 6.41 -3.34 -1.57
N THR A 49 5.66 -4.40 -1.33
CA THR A 49 4.23 -4.45 -1.66
C THR A 49 3.40 -4.73 -0.42
N GLY A 50 2.13 -4.32 -0.45
CA GLY A 50 1.16 -4.61 0.60
C GLY A 50 -0.17 -3.96 0.27
N GLU A 51 -1.24 -4.48 0.85
CA GLU A 51 -2.60 -3.97 0.68
C GLU A 51 -2.71 -2.48 1.05
N VAL A 52 -3.73 -1.82 0.53
CA VAL A 52 -4.06 -0.45 0.90
C VAL A 52 -4.31 -0.39 2.41
N GLY A 53 -3.67 0.55 3.11
CA GLY A 53 -3.88 0.72 4.55
C GLY A 53 -3.06 -0.18 5.47
N THR A 54 -2.13 -1.01 4.94
CA THR A 54 -1.22 -1.86 5.74
C THR A 54 -0.04 -1.12 6.37
N GLY A 55 0.11 0.19 6.13
CA GLY A 55 1.16 1.00 6.76
C GLY A 55 2.43 1.19 5.94
N LYS A 56 2.45 0.91 4.63
CA LYS A 56 3.61 1.10 3.73
C LYS A 56 4.26 2.47 3.90
N THR A 57 3.50 3.54 3.69
CA THR A 57 3.98 4.92 3.80
C THR A 57 4.44 5.27 5.22
N THR A 58 3.78 4.73 6.25
CA THR A 58 4.15 4.96 7.66
C THR A 58 5.53 4.35 7.95
N ILE A 59 5.78 3.12 7.48
CA ILE A 59 7.10 2.46 7.62
C ILE A 59 8.17 3.24 6.88
N LEU A 60 7.90 3.69 5.66
CA LEU A 60 8.87 4.48 4.90
C LEU A 60 9.23 5.78 5.64
N ARG A 61 8.24 6.51 6.16
CA ARG A 61 8.47 7.75 6.93
C ARG A 61 9.28 7.46 8.19
N TRP A 62 8.89 6.44 8.95
CA TRP A 62 9.62 6.02 10.14
C TRP A 62 11.07 5.66 9.83
N MET A 63 11.32 4.96 8.71
CA MET A 63 12.67 4.64 8.26
C MET A 63 13.45 5.89 7.87
N MET A 64 12.85 6.77 7.05
CA MET A 64 13.52 7.99 6.58
C MET A 64 13.97 8.91 7.74
N GLU A 65 13.18 9.01 8.81
CA GLU A 65 13.54 9.78 10.01
C GLU A 65 14.74 9.21 10.76
N ARG A 66 15.07 7.93 10.55
CA ARG A 66 16.14 7.19 11.25
C ARG A 66 17.35 6.85 10.41
N LEU A 67 17.28 7.15 9.11
CA LEU A 67 18.47 7.04 8.25
C LEU A 67 19.54 8.03 8.70
N ASP A 68 20.79 7.60 8.60
CA ASP A 68 21.92 8.46 8.88
C ASP A 68 21.95 9.69 7.96
N ARG A 69 22.49 10.82 8.45
CA ARG A 69 22.63 12.07 7.68
C ARG A 69 23.52 11.92 6.43
N THR A 70 24.27 10.84 6.33
CA THR A 70 25.05 10.50 5.13
C THR A 70 24.18 10.01 3.96
N VAL A 71 22.92 9.65 4.24
CA VAL A 71 21.98 9.17 3.24
C VAL A 71 21.11 10.32 2.72
N LEU A 72 21.23 10.66 1.43
CA LEU A 72 20.31 11.55 0.75
C LEU A 72 19.10 10.74 0.29
N VAL A 73 17.91 11.15 0.70
CA VAL A 73 16.66 10.53 0.28
C VAL A 73 15.91 11.43 -0.67
N ALA A 74 15.74 10.97 -1.91
CA ALA A 74 14.81 11.54 -2.88
C ALA A 74 13.49 10.77 -2.79
N TYR A 75 12.42 11.40 -2.26
CA TYR A 75 11.13 10.76 -2.06
C TYR A 75 10.07 11.31 -3.01
N ILE A 76 9.52 10.45 -3.85
CA ILE A 76 8.43 10.73 -4.80
C ILE A 76 7.19 9.99 -4.33
N PHE A 77 6.12 10.72 -4.06
CA PHE A 77 4.82 10.14 -3.73
C PHE A 77 3.79 10.46 -4.84
N ASN A 78 2.81 9.59 -5.02
CA ASN A 78 1.74 9.69 -6.03
C ASN A 78 2.27 9.94 -7.47
N PRO A 79 2.98 8.99 -8.08
CA PRO A 79 3.80 9.20 -9.25
C PRO A 79 3.04 9.08 -10.59
N ARG A 80 1.86 9.69 -10.71
CA ARG A 80 1.22 9.84 -12.04
C ARG A 80 1.93 10.92 -12.85
N LEU A 81 3.20 10.62 -13.18
CA LEU A 81 4.10 11.56 -13.84
C LEU A 81 4.39 11.09 -15.28
N SER A 82 4.52 12.03 -16.19
CA SER A 82 5.18 11.80 -17.47
C SER A 82 6.69 11.63 -17.26
N VAL A 83 7.40 11.10 -18.25
CA VAL A 83 8.86 10.94 -18.18
C VAL A 83 9.58 12.27 -17.93
N PRO A 84 9.26 13.39 -18.60
CA PRO A 84 9.87 14.69 -18.28
C PRO A 84 9.64 15.15 -16.84
N GLU A 85 8.40 15.03 -16.34
CA GLU A 85 8.07 15.41 -14.96
C GLU A 85 8.81 14.54 -13.94
N PHE A 86 8.90 13.23 -14.19
CA PHE A 86 9.67 12.32 -13.36
C PHE A 86 11.13 12.77 -13.23
N TYR A 87 11.78 13.07 -14.35
CA TYR A 87 13.16 13.55 -14.35
C TYR A 87 13.31 14.92 -13.70
N GLN A 88 12.34 15.81 -13.86
CA GLN A 88 12.33 17.09 -13.18
C GLN A 88 12.25 16.93 -11.65
N HIS A 89 11.40 16.00 -11.15
CA HIS A 89 11.35 15.67 -9.74
C HIS A 89 12.67 15.07 -9.24
N VAL A 90 13.22 14.09 -9.95
CA VAL A 90 14.49 13.44 -9.59
C VAL A 90 15.63 14.47 -9.54
N SER A 91 15.74 15.34 -10.56
CA SER A 91 16.79 16.35 -10.62
C SER A 91 16.68 17.35 -9.46
N THR A 92 15.47 17.80 -9.15
CA THR A 92 15.21 18.72 -8.03
C THR A 92 15.60 18.08 -6.70
N LEU A 93 15.17 16.83 -6.46
CA LEU A 93 15.41 16.13 -5.20
C LEU A 93 16.89 15.74 -5.00
N LEU A 94 17.64 15.57 -6.09
CA LEU A 94 19.08 15.27 -6.06
C LEU A 94 19.97 16.51 -6.27
N ASP A 95 19.37 17.71 -6.26
CA ASP A 95 20.05 19.00 -6.42
C ASP A 95 20.85 19.14 -7.75
N VAL A 96 20.29 18.61 -8.84
CA VAL A 96 20.84 18.74 -10.21
C VAL A 96 20.01 19.79 -10.96
N GLN A 97 20.49 21.04 -11.01
CA GLN A 97 19.66 22.16 -11.43
C GLN A 97 19.88 22.63 -12.88
N LYS A 98 21.00 22.25 -13.55
CA LYS A 98 21.37 22.76 -14.86
C LYS A 98 21.40 21.63 -15.88
N TRP A 99 20.35 21.51 -16.65
CA TRP A 99 20.28 20.60 -17.81
C TRP A 99 19.19 21.10 -18.78
N GLU A 100 19.45 20.93 -20.08
CA GLU A 100 18.50 21.27 -21.14
C GLU A 100 17.98 20.00 -21.84
N THR A 101 18.80 18.95 -21.84
CA THR A 101 18.46 17.67 -22.47
C THR A 101 18.52 16.52 -21.46
N LYS A 102 17.77 15.45 -21.74
CA LYS A 102 17.84 14.19 -20.94
C LYS A 102 19.25 13.65 -20.83
N SER A 103 20.04 13.75 -21.91
CA SER A 103 21.42 13.27 -21.93
C SER A 103 22.32 14.05 -20.98
N GLU A 104 22.19 15.37 -20.94
CA GLU A 104 22.87 16.22 -19.97
C GLU A 104 22.44 15.90 -18.53
N LEU A 105 21.14 15.74 -18.31
CA LEU A 105 20.62 15.37 -16.98
C LEU A 105 21.26 14.06 -16.50
N LEU A 106 21.26 13.00 -17.33
CA LEU A 106 21.84 11.72 -16.94
C LEU A 106 23.35 11.83 -16.66
N LEU A 107 24.07 12.66 -17.41
CA LEU A 107 25.48 12.91 -17.18
C LEU A 107 25.72 13.62 -15.84
N GLU A 108 24.96 14.68 -15.56
CA GLU A 108 25.08 15.43 -14.30
C GLU A 108 24.62 14.60 -13.09
N LEU A 109 23.55 13.80 -13.24
CA LEU A 109 23.15 12.83 -12.21
C LEU A 109 24.28 11.83 -11.91
N GLY A 110 24.90 11.28 -12.96
CA GLY A 110 26.02 10.36 -12.80
C GLY A 110 27.18 11.00 -12.03
N ARG A 111 27.57 12.24 -12.38
CA ARG A 111 28.62 13.00 -11.68
C ARG A 111 28.25 13.28 -10.21
N ALA A 112 27.02 13.68 -9.95
CA ALA A 112 26.54 13.93 -8.60
C ALA A 112 26.55 12.67 -7.73
N LEU A 113 26.05 11.55 -8.26
CA LEU A 113 26.03 10.26 -7.58
C LEU A 113 27.43 9.73 -7.30
N GLU A 114 28.34 9.81 -8.28
CA GLU A 114 29.74 9.42 -8.13
C GLU A 114 30.47 10.27 -7.09
N SER A 115 30.29 11.60 -7.14
CA SER A 115 30.87 12.52 -6.15
C SER A 115 30.38 12.23 -4.73
N ARG A 116 29.10 11.88 -4.57
CA ARG A 116 28.56 11.48 -3.26
C ARG A 116 29.17 10.16 -2.81
N HIS A 117 29.15 9.16 -3.70
CA HIS A 117 29.65 7.82 -3.41
C HIS A 117 31.14 7.84 -3.02
N SER A 118 31.99 8.59 -3.75
CA SER A 118 33.44 8.71 -3.42
C SER A 118 33.72 9.32 -2.05
N ARG A 119 32.75 10.07 -1.49
CA ARG A 119 32.77 10.65 -0.15
C ARG A 119 32.15 9.73 0.92
N GLY A 120 31.76 8.49 0.56
CA GLY A 120 31.08 7.57 1.45
C GLY A 120 29.61 7.92 1.74
N LEU A 121 29.03 8.84 0.94
CA LEU A 121 27.64 9.25 1.07
C LEU A 121 26.74 8.38 0.19
N ARG A 122 25.58 8.00 0.71
CA ARG A 122 24.59 7.20 -0.03
C ARG A 122 23.48 8.05 -0.63
N THR A 123 22.85 7.54 -1.68
CA THR A 123 21.70 8.17 -2.32
C THR A 123 20.61 7.13 -2.53
N VAL A 124 19.40 7.45 -2.09
CA VAL A 124 18.23 6.57 -2.18
C VAL A 124 17.10 7.32 -2.87
N LEU A 125 16.56 6.75 -3.94
CA LEU A 125 15.33 7.18 -4.59
C LEU A 125 14.19 6.28 -4.10
N ILE A 126 13.22 6.85 -3.43
CA ILE A 126 12.02 6.15 -2.99
C ILE A 126 10.85 6.61 -3.85
N VAL A 127 10.14 5.68 -4.46
CA VAL A 127 8.92 5.95 -5.23
C VAL A 127 7.77 5.20 -4.57
N ASP A 128 6.87 5.93 -3.94
CA ASP A 128 5.67 5.38 -3.29
C ASP A 128 4.50 5.32 -4.28
N GLU A 129 3.56 4.39 -4.06
CA GLU A 129 2.42 4.12 -4.96
C GLU A 129 2.85 3.80 -6.41
N ALA A 130 3.97 3.08 -6.57
CA ALA A 130 4.63 2.84 -7.87
C ALA A 130 3.77 2.03 -8.87
N GLN A 131 2.66 1.39 -8.45
CA GLN A 131 1.68 0.79 -9.38
C GLN A 131 1.02 1.84 -10.28
N GLY A 132 1.05 3.12 -9.88
CA GLY A 132 0.54 4.24 -10.68
C GLY A 132 1.49 4.73 -11.79
N LEU A 133 2.73 4.23 -11.83
CA LEU A 133 3.71 4.60 -12.85
C LEU A 133 3.37 3.99 -14.23
N SER A 134 3.59 4.78 -15.27
CA SER A 134 3.54 4.25 -16.63
C SER A 134 4.72 3.30 -16.91
N PRO A 135 4.57 2.33 -17.84
CA PRO A 135 5.68 1.46 -18.26
C PRO A 135 6.91 2.26 -18.73
N HIS A 136 6.71 3.43 -19.33
CA HIS A 136 7.80 4.30 -19.78
C HIS A 136 8.61 4.84 -18.59
N VAL A 137 7.96 5.29 -17.53
CA VAL A 137 8.65 5.77 -16.32
C VAL A 137 9.35 4.62 -15.59
N LEU A 138 8.75 3.43 -15.55
CA LEU A 138 9.41 2.24 -14.99
C LEU A 138 10.67 1.85 -15.77
N GLU A 139 10.68 2.04 -17.11
CA GLU A 139 11.88 1.84 -17.91
C GLU A 139 12.96 2.89 -17.60
N GLU A 140 12.57 4.15 -17.33
CA GLU A 140 13.53 5.16 -16.88
C GLU A 140 14.14 4.82 -15.52
N ILE A 141 13.34 4.28 -14.60
CA ILE A 141 13.83 3.76 -13.30
C ILE A 141 14.84 2.61 -13.52
N ARG A 142 14.59 1.74 -14.49
CA ARG A 142 15.56 0.72 -14.89
C ARG A 142 16.88 1.34 -15.36
N LEU A 143 16.81 2.39 -16.18
CA LEU A 143 18.00 3.10 -16.65
C LEU A 143 18.75 3.75 -15.48
N LEU A 144 18.05 4.40 -14.55
CA LEU A 144 18.67 4.97 -13.34
C LEU A 144 19.32 3.91 -12.46
N SER A 145 18.80 2.67 -12.44
CA SER A 145 19.41 1.57 -11.68
C SER A 145 20.78 1.11 -12.24
N ASN A 146 21.20 1.64 -13.41
CA ASN A 146 22.52 1.41 -13.99
C ASN A 146 23.62 2.32 -13.40
N PHE A 147 23.28 3.32 -12.60
CA PHE A 147 24.29 4.11 -11.92
C PHE A 147 25.05 3.26 -10.91
N GLU A 148 26.18 2.73 -11.35
CA GLU A 148 27.07 1.85 -10.58
C GLU A 148 28.53 2.13 -10.93
N SER A 149 29.40 1.90 -9.95
CA SER A 149 30.84 1.78 -10.16
C SER A 149 31.20 0.31 -10.43
N ASN A 150 32.47 0.01 -10.62
CA ASN A 150 32.94 -1.36 -10.77
C ASN A 150 32.65 -2.25 -9.54
N THR A 151 32.37 -1.65 -8.38
CA THR A 151 32.28 -2.36 -7.09
C THR A 151 30.98 -2.11 -6.35
N ALA A 152 30.19 -1.06 -6.68
CA ALA A 152 29.02 -0.69 -5.90
C ALA A 152 27.98 0.07 -6.71
N LYS A 153 26.71 -0.07 -6.30
CA LYS A 153 25.60 0.76 -6.77
C LYS A 153 25.69 2.15 -6.16
N GLN A 154 25.66 3.19 -6.99
CA GLN A 154 25.70 4.58 -6.56
C GLN A 154 24.31 5.13 -6.19
N LEU A 155 23.25 4.52 -6.74
CA LEU A 155 21.86 4.84 -6.47
C LEU A 155 21.12 3.59 -5.98
N GLN A 156 20.50 3.70 -4.80
CA GLN A 156 19.54 2.73 -4.30
C GLN A 156 18.14 3.17 -4.69
N ILE A 157 17.29 2.24 -5.14
CA ILE A 157 15.93 2.54 -5.55
C ILE A 157 14.98 1.66 -4.74
N VAL A 158 13.98 2.27 -4.13
CA VAL A 158 12.90 1.58 -3.42
C VAL A 158 11.59 1.90 -4.11
N LEU A 159 10.94 0.88 -4.65
CA LEU A 159 9.58 0.99 -5.18
C LEU A 159 8.62 0.42 -4.15
N THR A 160 7.64 1.22 -3.73
CA THR A 160 6.57 0.71 -2.89
C THR A 160 5.24 0.82 -3.61
N GLY A 161 4.33 -0.10 -3.33
CA GLY A 161 3.03 -0.07 -3.97
C GLY A 161 2.08 -1.14 -3.46
N GLN A 162 0.91 -1.14 -4.06
CA GLN A 162 -0.14 -2.12 -3.82
C GLN A 162 0.22 -3.46 -4.50
N PRO A 163 -0.50 -4.56 -4.24
CA PRO A 163 -0.24 -5.87 -4.88
C PRO A 163 -0.19 -5.80 -6.41
N GLU A 164 -0.94 -4.88 -7.03
CA GLU A 164 -0.99 -4.63 -8.48
C GLU A 164 0.39 -4.25 -9.04
N LEU A 165 1.28 -3.68 -8.22
CA LEU A 165 2.67 -3.42 -8.64
C LEU A 165 3.38 -4.71 -9.10
N ARG A 166 3.02 -5.87 -8.52
CA ARG A 166 3.58 -7.15 -8.95
C ARG A 166 3.10 -7.53 -10.35
N GLU A 167 1.84 -7.25 -10.67
CA GLU A 167 1.26 -7.50 -11.98
C GLU A 167 1.91 -6.59 -13.02
N VAL A 168 2.04 -5.29 -12.71
CA VAL A 168 2.75 -4.33 -13.56
C VAL A 168 4.18 -4.79 -13.83
N LEU A 169 4.95 -5.18 -12.80
CA LEU A 169 6.32 -5.67 -12.94
C LEU A 169 6.43 -7.04 -13.64
N ASN A 170 5.34 -7.78 -13.79
CA ASN A 170 5.29 -9.03 -14.54
C ASN A 170 5.05 -8.82 -16.04
N ASN A 171 4.77 -7.60 -16.49
CA ASN A 171 4.66 -7.28 -17.91
C ASN A 171 5.95 -7.71 -18.63
N PRO A 172 5.86 -8.45 -19.75
CA PRO A 172 7.02 -8.85 -20.56
C PRO A 172 7.96 -7.70 -20.94
N ASP A 173 7.42 -6.51 -21.21
CA ASP A 173 8.18 -5.31 -21.56
C ASP A 173 9.09 -4.82 -20.41
N LEU A 174 8.74 -5.15 -19.16
CA LEU A 174 9.50 -4.79 -17.96
C LEU A 174 10.41 -5.91 -17.45
N ARG A 175 10.64 -6.97 -18.25
CA ARG A 175 11.47 -8.11 -17.87
C ARG A 175 12.85 -7.69 -17.36
N GLN A 176 13.48 -6.71 -17.99
CA GLN A 176 14.80 -6.23 -17.59
C GLN A 176 14.78 -5.52 -16.23
N LEU A 177 13.74 -4.70 -15.94
CA LEU A 177 13.55 -4.09 -14.63
C LEU A 177 13.35 -5.16 -13.56
N LYS A 178 12.49 -6.15 -13.85
CA LYS A 178 12.20 -7.27 -12.93
C LYS A 178 13.45 -8.05 -12.53
N GLN A 179 14.40 -8.25 -13.46
CA GLN A 179 15.67 -8.94 -13.20
C GLN A 179 16.63 -8.14 -12.30
N ARG A 180 16.44 -6.82 -12.16
CA ARG A 180 17.25 -5.95 -11.31
C ARG A 180 16.74 -5.86 -9.88
N ILE A 181 15.57 -6.41 -9.61
CA ILE A 181 15.01 -6.42 -8.24
C ILE A 181 15.83 -7.38 -7.39
N ALA A 182 16.58 -6.82 -6.46
CA ALA A 182 17.43 -7.59 -5.54
C ALA A 182 16.64 -8.11 -4.32
N LEU A 183 15.69 -7.32 -3.82
CA LEU A 183 14.88 -7.69 -2.66
C LEU A 183 13.39 -7.43 -2.92
N ARG A 184 12.55 -8.35 -2.46
CA ARG A 184 11.09 -8.24 -2.51
C ARG A 184 10.53 -8.45 -1.12
N CYS A 185 9.80 -7.46 -0.65
CA CYS A 185 9.21 -7.45 0.68
C CYS A 185 7.69 -7.33 0.58
N VAL A 186 6.99 -7.90 1.55
CA VAL A 186 5.51 -7.85 1.59
C VAL A 186 5.08 -7.47 2.99
N ILE A 187 4.35 -6.36 3.08
CA ILE A 187 3.65 -6.00 4.31
C ILE A 187 2.30 -6.71 4.29
N LYS A 188 2.09 -7.56 5.28
CA LYS A 188 0.85 -8.34 5.43
C LYS A 188 -0.11 -7.63 6.40
N PRO A 189 -1.42 -7.80 6.23
CA PRO A 189 -2.40 -7.46 7.27
C PRO A 189 -2.09 -8.18 8.59
N LEU A 190 -2.70 -7.74 9.67
CA LEU A 190 -2.64 -8.42 10.97
C LEU A 190 -3.21 -9.83 10.82
N PRO A 191 -2.51 -10.87 11.32
CA PRO A 191 -2.84 -12.25 10.97
C PRO A 191 -4.04 -12.85 11.73
N ASN A 192 -4.41 -12.27 12.88
CA ASN A 192 -5.41 -12.83 13.78
C ASN A 192 -5.98 -11.79 14.75
N VAL A 193 -6.96 -12.22 15.54
CA VAL A 193 -7.65 -11.40 16.54
C VAL A 193 -6.70 -10.92 17.62
N GLU A 194 -5.77 -11.75 18.07
CA GLU A 194 -4.81 -11.44 19.12
C GLU A 194 -3.86 -10.31 18.72
N GLU A 195 -3.40 -10.32 17.47
CA GLU A 195 -2.56 -9.22 16.94
C GLU A 195 -3.39 -7.93 16.75
N THR A 196 -4.67 -8.07 16.39
CA THR A 196 -5.59 -6.92 16.29
C THR A 196 -5.83 -6.29 17.66
N ASP A 197 -6.02 -7.11 18.70
CA ASP A 197 -6.16 -6.63 20.08
C ASP A 197 -4.91 -5.89 20.54
N ARG A 198 -3.73 -6.46 20.32
CA ARG A 198 -2.43 -5.81 20.63
C ARG A 198 -2.25 -4.50 19.89
N TYR A 199 -2.66 -4.45 18.62
CA TYR A 199 -2.61 -3.24 17.80
C TYR A 199 -3.51 -2.16 18.38
N ILE A 200 -4.78 -2.46 18.70
CA ILE A 200 -5.74 -1.53 19.29
C ILE A 200 -5.21 -1.03 20.65
N THR A 201 -4.81 -1.96 21.52
CA THR A 201 -4.24 -1.67 22.84
C THR A 201 -3.00 -0.77 22.74
N SER A 202 -2.08 -1.05 21.84
CA SER A 202 -0.89 -0.23 21.62
C SER A 202 -1.24 1.21 21.27
N ARG A 203 -2.23 1.42 20.39
CA ARG A 203 -2.67 2.76 19.99
C ARG A 203 -3.36 3.51 21.13
N LEU A 204 -4.18 2.83 21.91
CA LEU A 204 -4.80 3.41 23.11
C LEU A 204 -3.74 3.85 24.13
N LEU A 205 -2.72 3.03 24.39
CA LEU A 205 -1.62 3.36 25.30
C LEU A 205 -0.81 4.57 24.82
N VAL A 206 -0.48 4.63 23.52
CA VAL A 206 0.22 5.80 22.95
C VAL A 206 -0.63 7.06 23.06
N ALA A 207 -1.95 6.94 22.91
CA ALA A 207 -2.89 8.05 23.12
C ALA A 207 -3.09 8.42 24.59
N GLY A 208 -2.41 7.75 25.51
CA GLY A 208 -2.43 8.05 26.94
C GLY A 208 -3.58 7.44 27.71
N ALA A 209 -4.20 6.37 27.21
CA ALA A 209 -5.25 5.65 27.90
C ALA A 209 -4.76 5.10 29.25
N GLU A 210 -5.54 5.32 30.31
CA GLU A 210 -5.32 4.70 31.64
C GLU A 210 -5.87 3.27 31.69
N ARG A 211 -6.87 2.97 30.84
CA ARG A 211 -7.48 1.64 30.69
C ARG A 211 -7.44 1.21 29.23
N THR A 212 -7.24 -0.07 28.97
CA THR A 212 -7.17 -0.63 27.61
C THR A 212 -8.36 -1.52 27.25
N ASP A 213 -9.26 -1.79 28.21
CA ASP A 213 -10.46 -2.60 28.07
C ASP A 213 -11.68 -1.78 27.57
N ILE A 214 -11.39 -0.76 26.74
CA ILE A 214 -12.43 0.09 26.12
C ILE A 214 -13.25 -0.71 25.11
N PHE A 215 -12.60 -1.63 24.37
CA PHE A 215 -13.28 -2.53 23.44
C PHE A 215 -13.48 -3.90 24.09
N ALA A 216 -14.71 -4.40 24.07
CA ALA A 216 -15.01 -5.75 24.57
C ALA A 216 -14.35 -6.82 23.68
N PRO A 217 -13.98 -8.01 24.18
CA PRO A 217 -13.31 -9.04 23.40
C PRO A 217 -14.09 -9.45 22.13
N GLU A 218 -15.41 -9.55 22.20
CA GLU A 218 -16.29 -9.85 21.07
C GLU A 218 -16.31 -8.72 20.02
N SER A 219 -16.05 -7.48 20.44
CA SER A 219 -15.91 -6.33 19.54
C SER A 219 -14.61 -6.41 18.76
N VAL A 220 -13.52 -6.79 19.41
CA VAL A 220 -12.20 -6.95 18.76
C VAL A 220 -12.24 -8.09 17.74
N ASP A 221 -12.87 -9.23 18.07
CA ASP A 221 -13.09 -10.34 17.12
C ASP A 221 -13.86 -9.85 15.88
N PHE A 222 -14.92 -9.06 16.11
CA PHE A 222 -15.74 -8.55 15.02
C PHE A 222 -15.01 -7.48 14.20
N ILE A 223 -14.24 -6.58 14.82
CA ILE A 223 -13.37 -5.62 14.13
C ILE A 223 -12.37 -6.36 13.21
N PHE A 224 -11.73 -7.42 13.70
CA PHE A 224 -10.82 -8.22 12.87
C PHE A 224 -11.51 -8.77 11.62
N ARG A 225 -12.72 -9.36 11.77
CA ARG A 225 -13.49 -9.92 10.66
C ARG A 225 -13.96 -8.88 9.64
N CYS A 226 -14.31 -7.66 10.10
CA CYS A 226 -14.73 -6.58 9.23
C CYS A 226 -13.58 -5.88 8.52
N SER A 227 -12.41 -5.85 9.16
CA SER A 227 -11.24 -5.13 8.66
C SER A 227 -10.30 -5.97 7.80
N ASP A 228 -10.48 -7.31 7.77
CA ASP A 228 -9.52 -8.26 7.21
C ASP A 228 -8.09 -8.08 7.78
N GLY A 229 -8.00 -7.59 9.03
CA GLY A 229 -6.74 -7.27 9.71
C GLY A 229 -5.99 -6.08 9.12
N ILE A 230 -6.62 -5.27 8.27
CA ILE A 230 -6.00 -4.10 7.65
C ILE A 230 -6.03 -2.92 8.63
N PRO A 231 -4.86 -2.37 9.04
CA PRO A 231 -4.77 -1.32 10.05
C PRO A 231 -5.64 -0.07 9.79
N ARG A 232 -5.75 0.38 8.54
CA ARG A 232 -6.61 1.52 8.19
C ARG A 232 -8.08 1.23 8.46
N ASN A 233 -8.55 0.03 8.13
CA ASN A 233 -9.93 -0.39 8.36
C ASN A 233 -10.20 -0.52 9.86
N ILE A 234 -9.26 -1.10 10.63
CA ILE A 234 -9.33 -1.17 12.09
C ILE A 234 -9.44 0.23 12.67
N ASN A 235 -8.60 1.17 12.21
CA ASN A 235 -8.68 2.56 12.70
C ASN A 235 -10.03 3.21 12.41
N ASN A 236 -10.56 3.05 11.20
CA ASN A 236 -11.88 3.59 10.84
C ASN A 236 -12.98 3.03 11.75
N LEU A 237 -13.00 1.72 11.95
CA LEU A 237 -13.99 1.08 12.83
C LEU A 237 -13.85 1.55 14.27
N CYS A 238 -12.63 1.57 14.81
CA CYS A 238 -12.37 1.96 16.19
C CYS A 238 -12.69 3.44 16.45
N ASP A 239 -12.29 4.35 15.57
CA ASP A 239 -12.53 5.79 15.72
C ASP A 239 -14.03 6.12 15.75
N ASN A 240 -14.76 5.56 14.78
CA ASN A 240 -16.21 5.76 14.69
C ASN A 240 -16.97 5.06 15.81
N ALA A 241 -16.49 3.89 16.26
CA ALA A 241 -17.09 3.20 17.41
C ALA A 241 -16.89 3.98 18.72
N LEU A 242 -15.73 4.60 18.93
CA LEU A 242 -15.52 5.49 20.08
C LEU A 242 -16.44 6.70 20.02
N LEU A 243 -16.67 7.26 18.85
CA LEU A 243 -17.60 8.38 18.68
C LEU A 243 -19.04 7.96 18.94
N ALA A 244 -19.48 6.80 18.43
CA ALA A 244 -20.81 6.28 18.64
C ALA A 244 -21.07 5.91 20.11
N GLY A 245 -20.11 5.23 20.76
CA GLY A 245 -20.19 4.90 22.18
C GLY A 245 -20.22 6.13 23.07
N TYR A 246 -19.43 7.16 22.75
CA TYR A 246 -19.54 8.45 23.46
C TYR A 246 -20.94 9.08 23.34
N ALA A 247 -21.52 9.04 22.13
CA ALA A 247 -22.87 9.58 21.92
C ALA A 247 -23.95 8.78 22.69
N ALA A 248 -23.74 7.46 22.85
CA ALA A 248 -24.62 6.59 23.65
C ALA A 248 -24.36 6.65 25.18
N GLY A 249 -23.20 7.21 25.59
CA GLY A 249 -22.76 7.21 26.98
C GLY A 249 -22.13 5.90 27.45
N ASP A 250 -21.73 5.04 26.51
CA ASP A 250 -21.16 3.72 26.79
C ASP A 250 -19.65 3.81 27.06
N ALA A 251 -19.24 3.46 28.28
CA ALA A 251 -17.82 3.43 28.67
C ALA A 251 -17.03 2.24 28.06
N THR A 252 -17.72 1.25 27.51
CA THR A 252 -17.14 0.08 26.87
C THR A 252 -17.86 -0.16 25.54
N ILE A 253 -17.09 -0.33 24.47
CA ILE A 253 -17.61 -0.56 23.13
C ILE A 253 -17.96 -2.04 22.97
N GLY A 254 -19.27 -2.31 22.91
CA GLY A 254 -19.82 -3.63 22.63
C GLY A 254 -19.88 -3.94 21.13
N ARG A 255 -20.12 -5.21 20.82
CA ARG A 255 -20.19 -5.70 19.43
C ARG A 255 -21.26 -4.98 18.60
N SER A 256 -22.43 -4.66 19.16
CA SER A 256 -23.51 -3.98 18.43
C SER A 256 -23.08 -2.63 17.84
N ILE A 257 -22.28 -1.86 18.59
CA ILE A 257 -21.75 -0.57 18.10
C ILE A 257 -20.83 -0.79 16.89
N ILE A 258 -19.99 -1.85 16.91
CA ILE A 258 -19.13 -2.16 15.78
C ILE A 258 -19.95 -2.64 14.58
N GLU A 259 -21.03 -3.41 14.80
CA GLU A 259 -21.93 -3.85 13.71
C GLU A 259 -22.57 -2.66 13.01
N ASP A 260 -23.10 -1.68 13.74
CA ASP A 260 -23.72 -0.47 13.20
C ASP A 260 -22.69 0.38 12.41
N VAL A 261 -21.49 0.53 12.96
CA VAL A 261 -20.41 1.25 12.30
C VAL A 261 -19.96 0.50 11.02
N ALA A 262 -19.77 -0.82 11.10
CA ALA A 262 -19.33 -1.63 9.97
C ALA A 262 -20.37 -1.62 8.82
N ASP A 263 -21.66 -1.60 9.14
CA ASP A 263 -22.74 -1.46 8.16
C ASP A 263 -22.66 -0.10 7.46
N THR A 264 -22.49 0.98 8.22
CA THR A 264 -22.37 2.36 7.70
C THR A 264 -21.20 2.52 6.71
N PHE A 265 -20.13 1.76 6.88
CA PHE A 265 -18.93 1.80 6.04
C PHE A 265 -18.85 0.67 5.01
N ASP A 266 -19.92 -0.10 4.79
CA ASP A 266 -19.94 -1.28 3.90
C ASP A 266 -18.85 -2.32 4.22
N MET A 267 -18.46 -2.40 5.49
CA MET A 267 -17.39 -3.28 5.99
C MET A 267 -17.89 -4.59 6.62
N LEU A 268 -19.20 -4.87 6.60
CA LEU A 268 -19.71 -6.15 7.11
C LEU A 268 -19.07 -7.33 6.38
N PRO A 269 -18.75 -8.43 7.09
CA PRO A 269 -18.23 -9.64 6.48
C PRO A 269 -19.17 -10.15 5.36
N ARG A 270 -18.62 -10.67 4.26
CA ARG A 270 -19.40 -11.11 3.07
C ARG A 270 -20.57 -12.04 3.41
N ALA A 271 -20.44 -12.87 4.45
CA ALA A 271 -21.51 -13.75 4.91
C ALA A 271 -22.70 -13.03 5.56
N GLN A 272 -22.56 -11.74 5.92
CA GLN A 272 -23.59 -10.93 6.58
C GLN A 272 -24.09 -9.77 5.71
N ARG A 273 -23.50 -9.56 4.52
CA ARG A 273 -24.01 -8.57 3.56
C ARG A 273 -25.33 -9.06 3.01
N MET A 274 -26.41 -8.30 3.25
CA MET A 274 -27.66 -8.49 2.49
C MET A 274 -27.33 -8.27 1.02
N PRO A 275 -27.82 -9.11 0.09
CA PRO A 275 -27.62 -8.89 -1.33
C PRO A 275 -28.15 -7.50 -1.70
N SER A 276 -27.31 -6.68 -2.33
CA SER A 276 -27.69 -5.35 -2.80
C SER A 276 -28.92 -5.47 -3.72
N SER A 277 -29.75 -4.43 -3.77
CA SER A 277 -30.95 -4.40 -4.62
C SER A 277 -30.63 -4.62 -6.11
N GLU A 278 -29.39 -4.43 -6.53
CA GLU A 278 -28.91 -4.67 -7.90
C GLU A 278 -28.65 -6.15 -8.19
N GLU A 279 -28.25 -6.96 -7.20
CA GLU A 279 -28.09 -8.42 -7.37
C GLU A 279 -29.43 -9.18 -7.42
N ARG A 280 -30.54 -8.51 -7.06
CA ARG A 280 -31.89 -9.09 -7.15
C ARG A 280 -32.54 -8.98 -8.54
N ALA A 281 -31.90 -8.37 -9.51
CA ALA A 281 -32.48 -8.03 -10.81
C ALA A 281 -31.89 -8.77 -12.01
N GLU A 282 -31.35 -9.97 -11.86
CA GLU A 282 -31.18 -10.87 -13.02
C GLU A 282 -32.20 -12.01 -12.95
N PRO A 283 -33.26 -11.99 -13.76
CA PRO A 283 -34.07 -13.17 -13.99
C PRO A 283 -33.21 -14.18 -14.75
N ALA A 284 -32.98 -15.36 -14.14
CA ALA A 284 -32.39 -16.50 -14.80
C ALA A 284 -33.11 -16.74 -16.15
N GLN A 285 -32.47 -16.39 -17.26
CA GLN A 285 -32.90 -16.85 -18.56
C GLN A 285 -32.57 -18.33 -18.65
N ILE A 286 -33.58 -19.13 -18.35
CA ILE A 286 -33.63 -20.56 -18.67
C ILE A 286 -33.72 -20.67 -20.20
N PHE A 287 -32.59 -20.70 -20.88
CA PHE A 287 -32.54 -21.19 -22.25
C PHE A 287 -32.68 -22.72 -22.21
N SER A 288 -33.94 -23.17 -22.45
CA SER A 288 -34.22 -24.57 -22.71
C SER A 288 -33.49 -25.00 -24.00
N SER A 289 -32.78 -26.11 -23.92
CA SER A 289 -31.99 -26.72 -24.99
C SER A 289 -32.84 -27.30 -26.16
N ALA A 290 -34.15 -26.94 -26.25
CA ALA A 290 -35.06 -27.47 -27.26
C ALA A 290 -35.13 -26.62 -28.54
N SER A 291 -34.64 -25.39 -28.57
CA SER A 291 -34.84 -24.48 -29.72
C SER A 291 -33.70 -24.47 -30.76
N ARG A 292 -32.64 -25.27 -30.57
CA ARG A 292 -31.53 -25.32 -31.55
C ARG A 292 -31.65 -26.39 -32.63
N ALA A 293 -32.55 -27.36 -32.47
CA ALA A 293 -32.75 -28.41 -33.45
C ALA A 293 -33.73 -28.06 -34.57
N GLU A 294 -34.64 -27.10 -34.37
CA GLU A 294 -35.64 -26.75 -35.35
C GLU A 294 -35.17 -25.70 -36.38
N LEU A 295 -34.18 -24.89 -36.10
CA LEU A 295 -33.62 -23.91 -37.04
C LEU A 295 -32.60 -24.49 -38.03
N TRP A 296 -32.09 -25.70 -37.79
CA TRP A 296 -31.15 -26.36 -38.71
C TRP A 296 -31.86 -27.12 -39.86
N ASN A 297 -33.12 -27.50 -39.71
CA ASN A 297 -33.89 -28.29 -40.72
C ASN A 297 -34.74 -27.44 -41.66
N ALA A 298 -34.90 -26.15 -41.44
CA ALA A 298 -35.68 -25.31 -42.34
C ALA A 298 -34.92 -24.75 -43.55
N GLY A 299 -33.61 -25.00 -43.66
CA GLY A 299 -32.72 -24.47 -44.72
C GLY A 299 -32.34 -25.44 -45.83
N LYS A 300 -32.97 -26.64 -45.91
CA LYS A 300 -32.60 -27.70 -46.88
C LYS A 300 -33.71 -28.15 -47.83
N ASN A 301 -34.71 -27.33 -48.10
CA ASN A 301 -35.72 -27.70 -49.10
C ASN A 301 -36.17 -26.48 -49.93
N THR A 302 -35.26 -25.97 -50.77
CA THR A 302 -35.65 -25.24 -52.01
C THR A 302 -34.43 -25.28 -52.95
N GLY A 303 -34.48 -26.17 -53.92
CA GLY A 303 -33.55 -26.21 -55.02
C GLY A 303 -33.67 -27.54 -55.77
N ASP A 304 -34.69 -27.59 -56.61
CA ASP A 304 -34.61 -28.23 -57.95
C ASP A 304 -36.04 -28.22 -58.56
N THR A 305 -36.27 -27.40 -59.55
CA THR A 305 -37.01 -27.74 -60.78
C THR A 305 -37.00 -26.53 -61.69
N ASP A 306 -36.46 -26.78 -62.93
CA ASP A 306 -36.49 -26.08 -64.21
C ASP A 306 -35.51 -24.92 -64.43
#